data_f239e1712b8ccc66fe455832fe3ae6fd
#
_entry.id   f239e1712b8ccc66fe455832fe3ae6fd
#
_cell.length_a   1.000
_cell.length_b   1.000
_cell.length_c   1.000
_cell.angle_alpha   90.00
_cell.angle_beta   90.00
_cell.angle_gamma   90.00
#
_symmetry.space_group_name_H-M   'P 1'
#
loop_
_entity.id
_entity.type
_entity.pdbx_description
1 polymer ?
#
loop_
_entity_poly.entity_id
_entity_poly.type
_entity_poly.pdbx_seq_one_letter_code
_entity_poly.pdbx_strand_id
1 'polypeptide(L)'
;IFLSEAFTRRAVMRALARAGFQQSYTYFTWQSSSWDLREDVGELLADADVMRPNLFVNTPDILTEELQHGGPAVFAARALLAATLSPAYGVYSGYESFEHVAVRPGSEEYLDSEKYELRQRALDGPLLPFLARLNHARRAHPALQRFDGLWFLETQNDALLAYARRVGDDLASTVVNLDPHAPQEGLVTI
;
A
#
# COMPACT_ATOMS: atom_id res chain seq x y z
N ILE A 1 1.19 14.55 15.21
CA ILE A 1 0.65 13.29 14.68
C ILE A 1 1.52 12.18 15.23
N PHE A 2 0.89 11.15 15.80
CA PHE A 2 1.57 9.96 16.29
C PHE A 2 1.23 8.78 15.38
N LEU A 3 2.24 8.02 14.98
CA LEU A 3 2.17 6.79 14.21
C LEU A 3 2.55 5.63 15.11
N SER A 4 1.71 4.60 15.21
CA SER A 4 2.06 3.37 15.94
C SER A 4 2.61 2.32 14.97
N GLU A 5 3.77 1.80 15.29
CA GLU A 5 4.31 0.59 14.69
C GLU A 5 3.94 -0.61 15.57
N ALA A 6 2.68 -1.01 15.47
CA ALA A 6 2.12 -2.02 16.35
C ALA A 6 1.34 -3.07 15.52
N PHE A 7 2.05 -4.10 15.06
CA PHE A 7 1.45 -5.28 14.44
C PHE A 7 0.83 -6.16 15.53
N THR A 8 -0.42 -5.90 15.85
CA THR A 8 -1.11 -6.53 16.97
C THR A 8 -2.60 -6.75 16.64
N ARG A 9 -3.35 -7.29 17.59
CA ARG A 9 -4.78 -7.53 17.41
C ARG A 9 -5.51 -6.21 17.13
N ARG A 10 -6.49 -6.24 16.26
CA ARG A 10 -7.29 -5.07 15.83
C ARG A 10 -7.85 -4.27 17.01
N ALA A 11 -8.35 -4.93 18.06
CA ALA A 11 -8.86 -4.25 19.24
C ALA A 11 -7.80 -3.38 19.94
N VAL A 12 -6.53 -3.81 19.92
CA VAL A 12 -5.41 -3.03 20.48
C VAL A 12 -5.04 -1.88 19.54
N MET A 13 -4.99 -2.10 18.22
CA MET A 13 -4.77 -1.03 17.24
C MET A 13 -5.83 0.06 17.37
N ARG A 14 -7.11 -0.32 17.52
CA ARG A 14 -8.22 0.62 17.76
C ARG A 14 -8.08 1.37 19.09
N ALA A 15 -7.64 0.70 20.15
CA ALA A 15 -7.38 1.34 21.44
C ALA A 15 -6.23 2.35 21.34
N LEU A 16 -5.15 2.03 20.63
CA LEU A 16 -4.05 2.95 20.37
C LEU A 16 -4.53 4.17 19.56
N ALA A 17 -5.36 3.97 18.53
CA ALA A 17 -5.93 5.06 17.75
C ALA A 17 -6.74 6.02 18.61
N ARG A 18 -7.58 5.49 19.53
CA ARG A 18 -8.34 6.30 20.51
C ARG A 18 -7.45 7.00 21.53
N ALA A 19 -6.31 6.43 21.86
CA ALA A 19 -5.32 7.03 22.77
C ALA A 19 -4.49 8.16 22.11
N GLY A 20 -4.66 8.38 20.78
CA GLY A 20 -3.99 9.45 20.05
C GLY A 20 -3.04 9.01 18.94
N PHE A 21 -2.86 7.70 18.74
CA PHE A 21 -2.11 7.13 17.64
C PHE A 21 -3.04 6.88 16.45
N GLN A 22 -3.56 7.96 15.85
CA GLN A 22 -4.52 7.85 14.74
C GLN A 22 -3.94 7.21 13.50
N GLN A 23 -2.63 7.35 13.26
CA GLN A 23 -1.96 6.60 12.22
C GLN A 23 -1.35 5.33 12.78
N SER A 24 -1.45 4.24 12.03
CA SER A 24 -0.89 2.94 12.40
C SER A 24 -0.38 2.22 11.17
N TYR A 25 0.68 1.45 11.36
CA TYR A 25 1.01 0.36 10.44
C TYR A 25 -0.13 -0.63 10.41
N THR A 26 -0.28 -1.34 9.31
CA THR A 26 -1.33 -2.33 9.09
C THR A 26 -0.73 -3.59 8.48
N TYR A 27 -1.53 -4.66 8.42
CA TYR A 27 -1.12 -5.90 7.78
C TYR A 27 -1.15 -5.84 6.23
N PHE A 28 -1.54 -4.69 5.65
CA PHE A 28 -1.52 -4.46 4.20
C PHE A 28 -0.23 -4.91 3.53
N THR A 29 0.92 -4.74 4.19
CA THR A 29 2.23 -5.06 3.63
C THR A 29 2.33 -6.53 3.17
N TRP A 30 1.60 -7.45 3.82
CA TRP A 30 1.58 -8.88 3.50
C TRP A 30 0.34 -9.34 2.71
N GLN A 31 -0.64 -8.47 2.49
CA GLN A 31 -1.84 -8.82 1.73
C GLN A 31 -1.55 -8.69 0.23
N SER A 32 -1.62 -9.79 -0.52
CA SER A 32 -1.28 -9.82 -1.95
C SER A 32 -2.43 -10.26 -2.85
N SER A 33 -3.36 -11.08 -2.34
CA SER A 33 -4.52 -11.50 -3.12
C SER A 33 -5.64 -10.46 -3.12
N SER A 34 -6.50 -10.50 -4.14
CA SER A 34 -7.71 -9.66 -4.21
C SER A 34 -8.60 -9.87 -2.98
N TRP A 35 -8.72 -11.11 -2.51
CA TRP A 35 -9.55 -11.45 -1.35
C TRP A 35 -8.98 -10.87 -0.05
N ASP A 36 -7.68 -11.11 0.22
CA ASP A 36 -7.01 -10.61 1.43
C ASP A 36 -7.04 -9.08 1.51
N LEU A 37 -6.79 -8.40 0.37
CA LEU A 37 -6.84 -6.94 0.29
C LEU A 37 -8.26 -6.40 0.56
N ARG A 38 -9.31 -7.06 0.04
CA ARG A 38 -10.70 -6.68 0.30
C ARG A 38 -11.05 -6.85 1.77
N GLU A 39 -10.65 -7.95 2.38
CA GLU A 39 -10.91 -8.25 3.79
C GLU A 39 -10.18 -7.24 4.70
N ASP A 40 -8.87 -7.10 4.55
CA ASP A 40 -8.05 -6.20 5.40
C ASP A 40 -8.52 -4.75 5.30
N VAL A 41 -8.70 -4.22 4.07
CA VAL A 41 -9.17 -2.85 3.89
C VAL A 41 -10.61 -2.66 4.36
N GLY A 42 -11.48 -3.65 4.16
CA GLY A 42 -12.85 -3.64 4.67
C GLY A 42 -12.90 -3.53 6.19
N GLU A 43 -12.03 -4.27 6.86
CA GLU A 43 -11.86 -4.17 8.31
C GLU A 43 -11.34 -2.80 8.76
N LEU A 44 -10.34 -2.26 8.04
CA LEU A 44 -9.80 -0.93 8.33
C LEU A 44 -10.86 0.17 8.14
N LEU A 45 -11.70 0.06 7.12
CA LEU A 45 -12.80 0.98 6.87
C LEU A 45 -13.83 0.98 8.00
N ALA A 46 -14.09 -0.17 8.62
CA ALA A 46 -14.98 -0.26 9.77
C ALA A 46 -14.44 0.47 11.01
N ASP A 47 -13.15 0.79 11.05
CA ASP A 47 -12.50 1.57 12.11
C ASP A 47 -12.17 3.02 11.69
N ALA A 48 -12.69 3.49 10.55
CA ALA A 48 -12.42 4.81 10.00
C ALA A 48 -12.87 5.98 10.90
N ASP A 49 -13.71 5.70 11.91
CA ASP A 49 -14.12 6.67 12.92
C ASP A 49 -12.95 7.14 13.81
N VAL A 50 -11.97 6.27 14.07
CA VAL A 50 -10.86 6.54 14.99
C VAL A 50 -9.48 6.38 14.34
N MET A 51 -9.34 5.57 13.30
CA MET A 51 -8.06 5.18 12.73
C MET A 51 -7.87 5.76 11.32
N ARG A 52 -6.63 6.14 11.02
CA ARG A 52 -6.14 6.53 9.69
C ARG A 52 -4.96 5.64 9.35
N PRO A 53 -5.20 4.51 8.66
CA PRO A 53 -4.12 3.57 8.36
C PRO A 53 -3.07 4.21 7.46
N ASN A 54 -1.81 3.94 7.76
CA ASN A 54 -0.69 4.24 6.89
C ASN A 54 -0.28 2.94 6.19
N LEU A 55 -0.54 2.85 4.89
CA LEU A 55 -0.23 1.65 4.13
C LEU A 55 1.22 1.73 3.65
N PHE A 56 2.10 0.99 4.28
CA PHE A 56 3.49 0.88 3.87
C PHE A 56 3.67 -0.16 2.77
N VAL A 57 4.33 0.23 1.68
CA VAL A 57 4.72 -0.71 0.62
C VAL A 57 5.90 -1.56 1.05
N ASN A 58 6.79 -0.98 1.84
CA ASN A 58 7.95 -1.60 2.48
C ASN A 58 8.35 -0.77 3.69
N THR A 59 9.17 -1.31 4.57
CA THR A 59 9.78 -0.59 5.69
C THR A 59 11.27 -0.97 5.80
N PRO A 60 12.08 -0.31 6.65
CA PRO A 60 13.45 -0.76 6.87
C PRO A 60 13.58 -2.22 7.32
N ASP A 61 12.50 -2.77 7.92
CA ASP A 61 12.45 -4.12 8.49
C ASP A 61 11.64 -5.12 7.67
N ILE A 62 10.90 -4.63 6.66
CA ILE A 62 9.93 -5.46 5.94
C ILE A 62 10.13 -5.31 4.43
N LEU A 63 10.78 -6.31 3.87
CA LEU A 63 10.89 -6.60 2.44
C LEU A 63 10.18 -7.92 2.18
N THR A 64 8.92 -7.86 1.82
CA THR A 64 8.10 -9.05 1.61
C THR A 64 8.62 -9.93 0.48
N GLU A 65 8.31 -11.23 0.52
CA GLU A 65 8.70 -12.18 -0.53
C GLU A 65 8.19 -11.74 -1.92
N GLU A 66 7.03 -11.13 -1.97
CA GLU A 66 6.45 -10.58 -3.19
C GLU A 66 7.36 -9.50 -3.82
N LEU A 67 7.89 -8.57 -3.02
CA LEU A 67 8.84 -7.57 -3.48
C LEU A 67 10.22 -8.17 -3.84
N GLN A 68 10.63 -9.22 -3.12
CA GLN A 68 11.91 -9.89 -3.41
C GLN A 68 11.92 -10.54 -4.81
N HIS A 69 10.78 -11.07 -5.27
CA HIS A 69 10.71 -11.94 -6.45
C HIS A 69 9.83 -11.45 -7.60
N GLY A 70 8.89 -10.53 -7.34
CA GLY A 70 7.89 -10.11 -8.34
C GLY A 70 8.34 -9.03 -9.32
N GLY A 71 9.55 -8.46 -9.15
CA GLY A 71 10.12 -7.48 -10.06
C GLY A 71 9.39 -6.13 -10.11
N PRO A 72 9.72 -5.27 -11.08
CA PRO A 72 9.21 -3.89 -11.17
C PRO A 72 7.68 -3.75 -11.18
N ALA A 73 6.97 -4.75 -11.73
CA ALA A 73 5.50 -4.73 -11.81
C ALA A 73 4.86 -4.76 -10.41
N VAL A 74 5.41 -5.58 -9.51
CA VAL A 74 4.93 -5.64 -8.11
C VAL A 74 5.18 -4.31 -7.41
N PHE A 75 6.35 -3.70 -7.56
CA PHE A 75 6.62 -2.38 -6.98
C PHE A 75 5.59 -1.33 -7.45
N ALA A 76 5.27 -1.29 -8.73
CA ALA A 76 4.27 -0.37 -9.25
C ALA A 76 2.87 -0.66 -8.70
N ALA A 77 2.44 -1.93 -8.70
CA ALA A 77 1.14 -2.35 -8.20
C ALA A 77 0.98 -2.06 -6.71
N ARG A 78 1.98 -2.41 -5.88
CA ARG A 78 1.96 -2.14 -4.43
C ARG A 78 1.91 -0.64 -4.13
N ALA A 79 2.68 0.18 -4.85
CA ALA A 79 2.63 1.63 -4.70
C ALA A 79 1.26 2.20 -5.07
N LEU A 80 0.66 1.73 -6.18
CA LEU A 80 -0.68 2.13 -6.59
C LEU A 80 -1.72 1.75 -5.54
N LEU A 81 -1.72 0.51 -5.07
CA LEU A 81 -2.61 0.03 -4.01
C LEU A 81 -2.50 0.87 -2.74
N ALA A 82 -1.29 1.01 -2.20
CA ALA A 82 -1.06 1.76 -0.96
C ALA A 82 -1.53 3.21 -1.08
N ALA A 83 -1.20 3.85 -2.20
CA ALA A 83 -1.48 5.26 -2.44
C ALA A 83 -2.95 5.56 -2.74
N THR A 84 -3.75 4.59 -3.17
CA THR A 84 -5.16 4.81 -3.55
C THR A 84 -6.16 4.11 -2.64
N LEU A 85 -5.75 3.12 -1.85
CA LEU A 85 -6.58 2.51 -0.80
C LEU A 85 -6.60 3.31 0.50
N SER A 86 -5.55 4.10 0.77
CA SER A 86 -5.50 4.97 1.96
C SER A 86 -5.05 6.39 1.63
N PRO A 87 -5.50 7.40 2.39
CA PRO A 87 -4.99 8.76 2.28
C PRO A 87 -3.56 8.93 2.79
N ALA A 88 -3.05 7.96 3.56
CA ALA A 88 -1.67 7.93 4.02
C ALA A 88 -0.99 6.65 3.57
N TYR A 89 0.19 6.76 2.96
CA TYR A 89 1.01 5.61 2.62
C TYR A 89 2.49 5.93 2.83
N GLY A 90 3.28 4.90 3.09
CA GLY A 90 4.70 5.00 3.33
C GLY A 90 5.52 4.24 2.29
N VAL A 91 6.66 4.83 1.94
CA VAL A 91 7.66 4.25 1.04
C VAL A 91 9.02 4.39 1.72
N TYR A 92 9.69 3.28 1.95
CA TYR A 92 11.06 3.30 2.41
C TYR A 92 12.02 3.52 1.25
N SER A 93 13.05 4.31 1.49
CA SER A 93 14.08 4.71 0.52
C SER A 93 14.74 3.51 -0.14
N GLY A 94 14.94 3.58 -1.47
CA GLY A 94 15.42 2.46 -2.29
C GLY A 94 14.30 1.72 -3.02
N TYR A 95 13.06 1.89 -2.60
CA TYR A 95 11.89 1.36 -3.31
C TYR A 95 11.79 1.87 -4.75
N GLU A 96 12.08 3.15 -4.94
CA GLU A 96 12.11 3.81 -6.26
C GLU A 96 13.14 3.22 -7.22
N SER A 97 14.14 2.53 -6.69
CA SER A 97 15.22 1.85 -7.42
C SER A 97 15.02 0.33 -7.48
N PHE A 98 13.86 -0.17 -7.00
CA PHE A 98 13.56 -1.58 -6.92
C PHE A 98 14.55 -2.37 -6.06
N GLU A 99 15.02 -1.80 -4.94
CA GLU A 99 15.82 -2.57 -3.98
C GLU A 99 14.99 -3.75 -3.45
N HIS A 100 15.48 -4.98 -3.68
CA HIS A 100 14.73 -6.21 -3.43
C HIS A 100 15.56 -7.35 -2.85
N VAL A 101 16.79 -7.07 -2.42
CA VAL A 101 17.69 -8.12 -1.94
C VAL A 101 17.57 -8.22 -0.42
N ALA A 102 17.16 -9.39 0.04
CA ALA A 102 17.12 -9.72 1.46
C ALA A 102 18.50 -10.12 1.99
N VAL A 103 18.74 -9.91 3.29
CA VAL A 103 20.00 -10.27 3.97
C VAL A 103 20.32 -11.77 3.87
N ARG A 104 19.30 -12.63 3.76
CA ARG A 104 19.38 -14.08 3.55
C ARG A 104 18.03 -14.62 3.06
N PRO A 105 18.01 -15.79 2.44
CA PRO A 105 16.75 -16.44 2.06
C PRO A 105 15.78 -16.59 3.24
N GLY A 106 14.51 -16.29 3.01
CA GLY A 106 13.44 -16.33 4.01
C GLY A 106 13.47 -15.22 5.06
N SER A 107 14.32 -14.20 4.88
CA SER A 107 14.31 -12.98 5.70
C SER A 107 13.54 -11.88 4.98
N GLU A 108 12.86 -11.04 5.72
CA GLU A 108 12.27 -9.79 5.23
C GLU A 108 13.19 -8.57 5.48
N GLU A 109 14.36 -8.77 6.06
CA GLU A 109 15.32 -7.71 6.31
C GLU A 109 16.16 -7.43 5.07
N TYR A 110 16.31 -6.14 4.73
CA TYR A 110 17.13 -5.72 3.59
C TYR A 110 18.61 -6.04 3.79
N LEU A 111 19.26 -6.47 2.71
CA LEU A 111 20.72 -6.52 2.65
C LEU A 111 21.27 -5.10 2.78
N ASP A 112 22.31 -4.92 3.61
CA ASP A 112 22.94 -3.61 3.85
C ASP A 112 21.93 -2.56 4.33
N SER A 113 21.06 -2.94 5.26
CA SER A 113 20.02 -2.08 5.82
C SER A 113 20.63 -0.86 6.51
N GLU A 114 19.97 0.30 6.37
CA GLU A 114 20.34 1.56 7.09
C GLU A 114 20.30 1.44 8.61
N LYS A 115 19.75 0.36 9.15
CA LYS A 115 19.88 0.03 10.57
C LYS A 115 21.33 -0.15 11.02
N TYR A 116 22.21 -0.53 10.10
CA TYR A 116 23.58 -0.96 10.41
C TYR A 116 24.63 -0.16 9.68
N GLU A 117 24.28 0.57 8.63
CA GLU A 117 25.21 1.37 7.86
C GLU A 117 24.58 2.64 7.28
N LEU A 118 25.42 3.67 7.08
CA LEU A 118 24.99 4.88 6.42
C LEU A 118 24.97 4.66 4.89
N ARG A 119 23.78 4.74 4.29
CA ARG A 119 23.61 4.64 2.83
C ARG A 119 23.32 6.00 2.21
N GLN A 120 23.96 6.26 1.09
CA GLN A 120 23.62 7.38 0.22
C GLN A 120 22.99 6.84 -1.05
N ARG A 121 21.74 7.26 -1.33
CA ARG A 121 21.00 6.88 -2.54
C ARG A 121 20.89 8.07 -3.48
N ALA A 122 21.09 7.82 -4.77
CA ALA A 122 20.72 8.76 -5.81
C ALA A 122 19.19 8.86 -5.91
N LEU A 123 18.66 10.07 -6.09
CA LEU A 123 17.20 10.28 -6.25
C LEU A 123 16.84 10.27 -7.74
N ASP A 124 17.17 9.20 -8.44
CA ASP A 124 16.97 9.00 -9.88
C ASP A 124 16.39 7.62 -10.25
N GLY A 125 15.81 6.93 -9.26
CA GLY A 125 15.25 5.61 -9.43
C GLY A 125 14.19 5.52 -10.54
N PRO A 126 14.14 4.40 -11.30
CA PRO A 126 13.27 4.25 -12.47
C PRO A 126 11.78 4.31 -12.13
N LEU A 127 11.38 4.07 -10.89
CA LEU A 127 9.98 4.17 -10.45
C LEU A 127 9.56 5.61 -10.11
N LEU A 128 10.49 6.55 -9.93
CA LEU A 128 10.17 7.93 -9.53
C LEU A 128 9.16 8.64 -10.42
N PRO A 129 9.21 8.53 -11.77
CA PRO A 129 8.20 9.15 -12.63
C PRO A 129 6.78 8.61 -12.38
N PHE A 130 6.66 7.32 -12.05
CA PHE A 130 5.38 6.71 -11.69
C PHE A 130 4.88 7.23 -10.33
N LEU A 131 5.72 7.23 -9.31
CA LEU A 131 5.39 7.76 -7.98
C LEU A 131 5.02 9.24 -8.02
N ALA A 132 5.70 10.02 -8.86
CA ALA A 132 5.39 11.43 -9.06
C ALA A 132 3.98 11.63 -9.65
N ARG A 133 3.62 10.87 -10.70
CA ARG A 133 2.27 10.90 -11.29
C ARG A 133 1.20 10.47 -10.28
N LEU A 134 1.47 9.40 -9.54
CA LEU A 134 0.58 8.88 -8.51
C LEU A 134 0.31 9.92 -7.41
N ASN A 135 1.36 10.55 -6.90
CA ASN A 135 1.25 11.61 -5.90
C ASN A 135 0.58 12.89 -6.46
N HIS A 136 0.76 13.17 -7.75
CA HIS A 136 0.03 14.27 -8.41
C HIS A 136 -1.47 13.98 -8.47
N ALA A 137 -1.87 12.79 -8.91
CA ALA A 137 -3.26 12.36 -8.91
C ALA A 137 -3.88 12.43 -7.50
N ARG A 138 -3.18 11.94 -6.49
CA ARG A 138 -3.64 12.03 -5.08
C ARG A 138 -3.91 13.46 -4.63
N ARG A 139 -3.07 14.43 -5.02
CA ARG A 139 -3.29 15.84 -4.69
C ARG A 139 -4.43 16.47 -5.47
N ALA A 140 -4.65 16.01 -6.71
CA ALA A 140 -5.69 16.54 -7.57
C ALA A 140 -7.11 16.04 -7.20
N HIS A 141 -7.21 14.83 -6.59
CA HIS A 141 -8.48 14.17 -6.29
C HIS A 141 -8.77 14.12 -4.79
N PRO A 142 -9.71 14.93 -4.27
CA PRO A 142 -10.17 14.85 -2.88
C PRO A 142 -10.60 13.45 -2.45
N ALA A 143 -11.19 12.66 -3.35
CA ALA A 143 -11.57 11.27 -3.10
C ALA A 143 -10.39 10.40 -2.62
N LEU A 144 -9.17 10.67 -3.08
CA LEU A 144 -7.96 9.94 -2.68
C LEU A 144 -7.34 10.45 -1.37
N GLN A 145 -7.85 11.54 -0.80
CA GLN A 145 -7.32 12.17 0.41
C GLN A 145 -8.13 11.84 1.67
N ARG A 146 -9.22 11.06 1.53
CA ARG A 146 -10.05 10.63 2.65
C ARG A 146 -10.06 9.12 2.74
N PHE A 147 -10.23 8.58 3.94
CA PHE A 147 -10.27 7.12 4.12
C PHE A 147 -11.69 6.56 3.91
N ASP A 148 -12.70 7.30 4.27
CA ASP A 148 -14.10 6.99 4.01
C ASP A 148 -14.47 7.14 2.52
N GLY A 149 -15.57 6.54 2.10
CA GLY A 149 -16.07 6.65 0.73
C GLY A 149 -15.39 5.70 -0.27
N LEU A 150 -14.74 4.65 0.19
CA LEU A 150 -14.20 3.57 -0.63
C LEU A 150 -15.19 2.41 -0.69
N TRP A 151 -15.36 1.81 -1.87
CA TRP A 151 -16.03 0.52 -2.06
C TRP A 151 -15.33 -0.29 -3.14
N PHE A 152 -15.39 -1.60 -2.99
CA PHE A 152 -14.86 -2.52 -3.99
C PHE A 152 -15.86 -2.74 -5.12
N LEU A 153 -15.34 -2.89 -6.32
CA LEU A 153 -16.09 -3.21 -7.53
C LEU A 153 -15.93 -4.70 -7.83
N GLU A 154 -16.99 -5.30 -8.42
CA GLU A 154 -16.92 -6.69 -8.84
C GLU A 154 -16.11 -6.83 -10.11
N THR A 155 -15.28 -7.87 -10.16
CA THR A 155 -14.48 -8.24 -11.32
C THR A 155 -14.75 -9.69 -11.70
N GLN A 156 -14.66 -10.01 -13.00
CA GLN A 156 -14.78 -11.39 -13.47
C GLN A 156 -13.45 -12.16 -13.43
N ASN A 157 -12.39 -11.54 -12.90
CA ASN A 157 -11.05 -12.11 -12.84
C ASN A 157 -10.43 -11.80 -11.48
N ASP A 158 -10.11 -12.84 -10.71
CA ASP A 158 -9.55 -12.70 -9.35
C ASP A 158 -8.11 -12.12 -9.34
N ALA A 159 -7.42 -12.13 -10.49
CA ALA A 159 -6.15 -11.44 -10.66
C ALA A 159 -6.31 -9.92 -10.79
N LEU A 160 -7.53 -9.42 -10.88
CA LEU A 160 -7.83 -7.98 -10.92
C LEU A 160 -8.49 -7.54 -9.60
N LEU A 161 -7.96 -6.49 -9.02
CA LEU A 161 -8.63 -5.77 -7.93
C LEU A 161 -9.16 -4.45 -8.44
N ALA A 162 -10.46 -4.22 -8.30
CA ALA A 162 -11.10 -2.98 -8.69
C ALA A 162 -11.85 -2.35 -7.51
N TYR A 163 -11.76 -1.04 -7.38
CA TYR A 163 -12.44 -0.26 -6.36
C TYR A 163 -12.63 1.18 -6.80
N ALA A 164 -13.53 1.87 -6.14
CA ALA A 164 -13.78 3.28 -6.37
C ALA A 164 -13.83 4.04 -5.03
N ARG A 165 -13.59 5.34 -5.11
CA ARG A 165 -13.68 6.27 -3.99
C ARG A 165 -14.41 7.52 -4.43
N ARG A 166 -15.24 8.06 -3.54
CA ARG A 166 -16.01 9.27 -3.82
C ARG A 166 -15.99 10.25 -2.65
N VAL A 167 -15.81 11.52 -2.98
CA VAL A 167 -16.03 12.64 -2.05
C VAL A 167 -16.75 13.74 -2.81
N GLY A 168 -18.02 14.00 -2.46
CA GLY A 168 -18.86 14.89 -3.23
C GLY A 168 -19.00 14.42 -4.69
N ASP A 169 -18.67 15.28 -5.63
CA ASP A 169 -18.71 14.99 -7.07
C ASP A 169 -17.40 14.38 -7.60
N ASP A 170 -16.34 14.34 -6.78
CA ASP A 170 -15.08 13.74 -7.18
C ASP A 170 -15.14 12.21 -7.01
N LEU A 171 -14.92 11.51 -8.11
CA LEU A 171 -14.91 10.05 -8.20
C LEU A 171 -13.59 9.59 -8.79
N ALA A 172 -12.90 8.71 -8.07
CA ALA A 172 -11.70 8.04 -8.54
C ALA A 172 -11.93 6.53 -8.56
N SER A 173 -11.74 5.90 -9.71
CA SER A 173 -11.78 4.44 -9.87
C SER A 173 -10.38 3.92 -10.15
N THR A 174 -10.05 2.80 -9.53
CA THR A 174 -8.74 2.15 -9.66
C THR A 174 -8.94 0.68 -10.00
N VAL A 175 -8.21 0.21 -11.01
CA VAL A 175 -8.12 -1.21 -11.37
C VAL A 175 -6.64 -1.59 -11.36
N VAL A 176 -6.31 -2.65 -10.65
CA VAL A 176 -4.93 -3.13 -10.49
C VAL A 176 -4.86 -4.59 -10.95
N ASN A 177 -3.92 -4.87 -11.83
CA ASN A 177 -3.52 -6.24 -12.11
C ASN A 177 -2.58 -6.71 -10.98
N LEU A 178 -2.97 -7.76 -10.28
CA LEU A 178 -2.21 -8.37 -9.17
C LEU A 178 -1.25 -9.46 -9.67
N ASP A 179 -1.37 -9.91 -10.93
CA ASP A 179 -0.44 -10.85 -11.54
C ASP A 179 0.79 -10.08 -12.09
N PRO A 180 1.98 -10.25 -11.52
CA PRO A 180 3.18 -9.53 -11.98
C PRO A 180 3.77 -10.10 -13.28
N HIS A 181 3.29 -11.26 -13.75
CA HIS A 181 3.94 -12.02 -14.81
C HIS A 181 3.18 -11.95 -16.14
N ALA A 182 1.87 -11.66 -16.11
CA ALA A 182 1.04 -11.64 -17.30
C ALA A 182 0.02 -10.49 -17.31
N PRO A 183 -0.29 -9.92 -18.48
CA PRO A 183 -1.45 -9.05 -18.61
C PRO A 183 -2.74 -9.83 -18.34
N GLN A 184 -3.68 -9.19 -17.66
CA GLN A 184 -4.95 -9.78 -17.28
C GLN A 184 -6.12 -9.00 -17.89
N GLU A 185 -7.16 -9.70 -18.31
CA GLU A 185 -8.39 -9.13 -18.85
C GLU A 185 -9.58 -9.52 -17.97
N GLY A 186 -10.56 -8.64 -17.85
CA GLY A 186 -11.79 -8.89 -17.12
C GLY A 186 -12.76 -7.72 -17.21
N LEU A 187 -14.04 -8.01 -17.01
CA LEU A 187 -15.06 -6.97 -16.88
C LEU A 187 -15.10 -6.48 -15.43
N VAL A 188 -15.29 -5.19 -15.28
CA VAL A 188 -15.51 -4.51 -13.99
C VAL A 188 -16.90 -3.93 -14.00
N THR A 189 -17.71 -4.27 -12.99
CA THR A 189 -19.03 -3.69 -12.79
C THR A 189 -18.91 -2.43 -11.96
N ILE A 190 -19.35 -1.29 -12.50
CA ILE A 190 -19.30 0.04 -11.86
C ILE A 190 -20.67 0.42 -11.32
#